data_01cd070fc9d5986e94a05396cb9ba594
#
_entry.id   01cd070fc9d5986e94a05396cb9ba594
#
_cell.length_a   1.000
_cell.length_b   1.000
_cell.length_c   1.000
_cell.angle_alpha   90.00
_cell.angle_beta   90.00
_cell.angle_gamma   90.00
#
_symmetry.space_group_name_H-M   'P 1'
#
loop_
_entity.id
_entity.type
_entity.pdbx_description
1 polymer ?
#
loop_
_entity_poly.entity_id
_entity_poly.type
_entity_poly.pdbx_seq_one_letter_code
_entity_poly.pdbx_strand_id
1 'polypeptide(L)'
;YWHPVALSSEIGSVPLPVNILGENLVLFRTNQGELGLVHKHCPHRRASLIFGKCEDHGIRCCYHGWLFSTNGEILETPGEDFDSKPAENIRANLKLGAYPVIEFNGLVFTYMGPPDEIPEFPQYDSFFTSGITMRPYRINYNCNWLQVLDAIMDPIHTSFLHSKISRTQFSEGLGEIGVLEIFERGIQFLGSNTRRVNEHVWVRVNELILPNFTQA
;
A
#
# COMPACT_ATOMS: atom_id res chain seq x y z
N TYR A 1 -8.54 -4.96 -5.27
CA TYR A 1 -7.09 -5.13 -5.35
C TYR A 1 -6.44 -4.78 -4.03
N TRP A 2 -5.31 -5.41 -3.73
CA TRP A 2 -4.48 -5.06 -2.60
C TRP A 2 -3.58 -3.87 -2.94
N HIS A 3 -3.53 -2.88 -2.06
CA HIS A 3 -2.76 -1.64 -2.23
C HIS A 3 -1.68 -1.53 -1.15
N PRO A 4 -0.42 -1.25 -1.50
CA PRO A 4 0.60 -0.98 -0.51
C PRO A 4 0.33 0.37 0.17
N VAL A 5 0.42 0.42 1.50
CA VAL A 5 0.08 1.62 2.29
C VAL A 5 1.22 2.15 3.14
N ALA A 6 2.13 1.28 3.58
CA ALA A 6 3.26 1.66 4.42
C ALA A 6 4.40 0.63 4.34
N LEU A 7 5.60 1.04 4.75
CA LEU A 7 6.64 0.09 5.15
C LEU A 7 6.34 -0.44 6.55
N SER A 8 6.56 -1.73 6.80
CA SER A 8 6.41 -2.31 8.14
C SER A 8 7.27 -1.60 9.19
N SER A 9 8.44 -1.11 8.79
CA SER A 9 9.37 -0.37 9.64
C SER A 9 8.89 1.04 10.03
N GLU A 10 7.88 1.58 9.36
CA GLU A 10 7.29 2.88 9.70
C GLU A 10 6.27 2.77 10.83
N ILE A 11 5.80 1.56 11.15
CA ILE A 11 4.76 1.33 12.14
C ILE A 11 5.41 1.10 13.50
N GLY A 12 5.42 2.16 14.31
CA GLY A 12 5.91 2.14 15.69
C GLY A 12 4.79 2.00 16.71
N SER A 13 5.04 2.50 17.92
CA SER A 13 4.05 2.56 19.01
C SER A 13 3.02 3.68 18.85
N VAL A 14 3.22 4.56 17.87
CA VAL A 14 2.34 5.69 17.56
C VAL A 14 1.56 5.39 16.29
N PRO A 15 0.24 5.67 16.26
CA PRO A 15 -0.58 5.48 15.07
C PRO A 15 -0.04 6.28 13.87
N LEU A 16 0.03 5.65 12.70
CA LEU A 16 0.54 6.22 11.45
C LEU A 16 -0.62 6.73 10.59
N PRO A 17 -0.68 8.03 10.24
CA PRO A 17 -1.67 8.52 9.29
C PRO A 17 -1.39 7.98 7.89
N VAL A 18 -2.43 7.48 7.23
CA VAL A 18 -2.42 6.99 5.85
C VAL A 18 -3.49 7.71 5.04
N ASN A 19 -3.13 8.18 3.85
CA ASN A 19 -4.10 8.66 2.86
C ASN A 19 -4.00 7.78 1.62
N ILE A 20 -5.09 7.11 1.28
CA ILE A 20 -5.15 6.20 0.14
C ILE A 20 -6.53 6.24 -0.50
N LEU A 21 -6.58 6.29 -1.83
CA LEU A 21 -7.82 6.37 -2.63
C LEU A 21 -8.78 7.49 -2.16
N GLY A 22 -8.22 8.59 -1.66
CA GLY A 22 -9.00 9.73 -1.15
C GLY A 22 -9.48 9.59 0.29
N GLU A 23 -9.24 8.47 0.96
CA GLU A 23 -9.61 8.25 2.34
C GLU A 23 -8.47 8.55 3.33
N ASN A 24 -8.84 9.18 4.45
CA ASN A 24 -7.95 9.45 5.57
C ASN A 24 -8.11 8.35 6.61
N LEU A 25 -7.07 7.55 6.77
CA LEU A 25 -7.04 6.37 7.63
C LEU A 25 -5.93 6.49 8.68
N VAL A 26 -5.96 5.56 9.63
CA VAL A 26 -4.95 5.39 10.66
C VAL A 26 -4.52 3.93 10.69
N LEU A 27 -3.25 3.70 10.38
CA LEU A 27 -2.61 2.41 10.49
C LEU A 27 -1.92 2.33 11.86
N PHE A 28 -2.14 1.24 12.57
CA PHE A 28 -1.53 1.03 13.89
C PHE A 28 -1.17 -0.44 14.10
N ARG A 29 -0.27 -0.67 15.04
CA ARG A 29 0.05 -2.02 15.53
C ARG A 29 -0.32 -2.10 16.98
N THR A 30 -1.07 -3.12 17.37
CA THR A 30 -1.37 -3.41 18.78
C THR A 30 -0.10 -3.84 19.52
N ASN A 31 -0.10 -3.78 20.85
CA ASN A 31 1.03 -4.28 21.63
C ASN A 31 1.23 -5.81 21.47
N GLN A 32 0.23 -6.55 20.98
CA GLN A 32 0.33 -7.96 20.64
C GLN A 32 0.83 -8.22 19.20
N GLY A 33 1.10 -7.15 18.43
CA GLY A 33 1.66 -7.24 17.08
C GLY A 33 0.65 -7.26 15.95
N GLU A 34 -0.65 -7.25 16.22
CA GLU A 34 -1.70 -7.23 15.20
C GLU A 34 -1.77 -5.85 14.51
N LEU A 35 -2.01 -5.85 13.22
CA LEU A 35 -2.20 -4.62 12.43
C LEU A 35 -3.68 -4.27 12.30
N GLY A 36 -3.98 -2.98 12.42
CA GLY A 36 -5.29 -2.42 12.13
C GLY A 36 -5.19 -1.19 11.25
N LEU A 37 -6.09 -1.08 10.27
CA LEU A 37 -6.25 0.12 9.44
C LEU A 37 -7.70 0.59 9.55
N VAL A 38 -7.89 1.72 10.19
CA VAL A 38 -9.22 2.23 10.56
C VAL A 38 -9.45 3.65 10.06
N HIS A 39 -10.71 4.07 9.98
CA HIS A 39 -11.04 5.46 9.70
C HIS A 39 -10.39 6.40 10.73
N LYS A 40 -9.93 7.55 10.26
CA LYS A 40 -9.22 8.54 11.08
C LYS A 40 -10.02 9.07 12.26
N HIS A 41 -11.33 9.16 12.14
CA HIS A 41 -12.16 9.86 13.10
C HIS A 41 -13.03 8.90 13.92
N CYS A 42 -12.85 8.97 15.24
CA CYS A 42 -13.67 8.26 16.21
C CYS A 42 -15.17 8.54 15.97
N PRO A 43 -16.04 7.52 15.88
CA PRO A 43 -17.47 7.71 15.60
C PRO A 43 -18.23 8.44 16.72
N HIS A 44 -17.70 8.49 17.93
CA HIS A 44 -18.33 9.19 19.06
C HIS A 44 -18.43 10.70 18.82
N ARG A 45 -17.29 11.41 18.75
CA ARG A 45 -17.24 12.89 18.59
C ARG A 45 -16.15 13.35 17.63
N ARG A 46 -15.82 12.52 16.64
CA ARG A 46 -14.93 12.85 15.52
C ARG A 46 -13.49 13.23 15.91
N ALA A 47 -13.04 12.90 17.13
CA ALA A 47 -11.64 13.06 17.51
C ALA A 47 -10.75 12.22 16.61
N SER A 48 -9.57 12.73 16.25
CA SER A 48 -8.64 12.04 15.38
C SER A 48 -7.90 10.93 16.11
N LEU A 49 -7.95 9.71 15.61
CA LEU A 49 -7.26 8.53 16.15
C LEU A 49 -5.74 8.53 15.85
N ILE A 50 -5.22 9.48 15.08
CA ILE A 50 -3.76 9.67 14.98
C ILE A 50 -3.14 10.04 16.34
N PHE A 51 -3.94 10.59 17.26
CA PHE A 51 -3.56 10.88 18.65
C PHE A 51 -3.99 9.79 19.63
N GLY A 52 -4.49 8.66 19.09
CA GLY A 52 -4.89 7.50 19.87
C GLY A 52 -3.70 6.79 20.50
N LYS A 53 -4.00 5.93 21.45
CA LYS A 53 -3.01 5.05 22.10
C LYS A 53 -3.19 3.64 21.60
N CYS A 54 -2.13 3.02 21.08
CA CYS A 54 -2.13 1.60 20.76
C CYS A 54 -2.12 0.80 22.07
N GLU A 55 -3.00 -0.17 22.18
CA GLU A 55 -3.12 -1.07 23.32
C GLU A 55 -3.09 -2.53 22.85
N ASP A 56 -3.25 -3.49 23.76
CA ASP A 56 -3.09 -4.92 23.47
C ASP A 56 -4.07 -5.43 22.41
N HIS A 57 -5.30 -4.90 22.41
CA HIS A 57 -6.36 -5.38 21.53
C HIS A 57 -6.88 -4.34 20.53
N GLY A 58 -6.24 -3.17 20.46
CA GLY A 58 -6.73 -2.14 19.54
C GLY A 58 -6.15 -0.76 19.77
N ILE A 59 -6.92 0.24 19.33
CA ILE A 59 -6.58 1.66 19.44
C ILE A 59 -7.58 2.40 20.33
N ARG A 60 -7.08 3.09 21.36
CA ARG A 60 -7.90 3.90 22.26
C ARG A 60 -7.95 5.35 21.82
N CYS A 61 -9.15 5.88 21.70
CA CYS A 61 -9.36 7.29 21.43
C CYS A 61 -8.89 8.14 22.59
N CYS A 62 -8.08 9.17 22.32
CA CYS A 62 -7.52 10.06 23.34
C CYS A 62 -8.57 10.99 24.00
N TYR A 63 -9.78 11.14 23.40
CA TYR A 63 -10.76 12.11 23.89
C TYR A 63 -11.63 11.55 25.01
N HIS A 64 -12.32 10.41 24.77
CA HIS A 64 -13.22 9.81 25.77
C HIS A 64 -12.91 8.34 26.04
N GLY A 65 -11.75 7.86 25.61
CA GLY A 65 -11.26 6.53 25.95
C GLY A 65 -11.94 5.35 25.24
N TRP A 66 -12.78 5.59 24.22
CA TRP A 66 -13.35 4.48 23.46
C TRP A 66 -12.25 3.64 22.83
N LEU A 67 -12.30 2.33 23.02
CA LEU A 67 -11.34 1.37 22.48
C LEU A 67 -11.95 0.66 21.28
N PHE A 68 -11.20 0.62 20.17
CA PHE A 68 -11.59 -0.04 18.94
C PHE A 68 -10.61 -1.16 18.62
N SER A 69 -11.13 -2.31 18.22
CA SER A 69 -10.32 -3.42 17.71
C SER A 69 -9.70 -3.12 16.34
N THR A 70 -8.86 -4.02 15.86
CA THR A 70 -8.23 -3.89 14.52
C THR A 70 -9.24 -3.94 13.36
N ASN A 71 -10.42 -4.53 13.57
CA ASN A 71 -11.53 -4.58 12.60
C ASN A 71 -12.60 -3.49 12.86
N GLY A 72 -12.34 -2.54 13.76
CA GLY A 72 -13.18 -1.38 14.03
C GLY A 72 -14.35 -1.63 15.00
N GLU A 73 -14.46 -2.79 15.64
CA GLU A 73 -15.46 -3.05 16.67
C GLU A 73 -15.16 -2.24 17.93
N ILE A 74 -16.22 -1.79 18.61
CA ILE A 74 -16.11 -1.07 19.87
C ILE A 74 -15.94 -2.09 21.00
N LEU A 75 -14.74 -2.12 21.59
CA LEU A 75 -14.41 -2.99 22.71
C LEU A 75 -14.78 -2.39 24.06
N GLU A 76 -14.60 -1.07 24.21
CA GLU A 76 -14.87 -0.36 25.45
C GLU A 76 -15.45 1.04 25.21
N THR A 77 -16.36 1.42 26.11
CA THR A 77 -16.97 2.76 26.20
C THR A 77 -16.93 3.26 27.63
N PRO A 78 -15.80 3.78 28.13
CA PRO A 78 -15.57 4.02 29.57
C PRO A 78 -16.55 5.00 30.26
N GLY A 79 -17.32 5.76 29.51
CA GLY A 79 -18.37 6.64 30.07
C GLY A 79 -19.70 5.96 30.33
N GLU A 80 -19.82 4.69 29.92
CA GLU A 80 -21.06 3.90 30.04
C GLU A 80 -20.76 2.65 30.85
N ASP A 81 -21.71 2.24 31.72
CA ASP A 81 -21.63 0.94 32.34
C ASP A 81 -21.68 -0.14 31.25
N PHE A 82 -20.68 -1.02 31.23
CA PHE A 82 -20.45 -2.00 30.16
C PHE A 82 -21.68 -2.90 29.91
N ASP A 83 -22.38 -3.31 30.97
CA ASP A 83 -23.56 -4.17 30.91
C ASP A 83 -24.87 -3.39 30.75
N SER A 84 -24.78 -2.07 30.61
CA SER A 84 -25.99 -1.24 30.43
C SER A 84 -26.56 -1.39 28.99
N LYS A 85 -27.90 -1.28 28.88
CA LYS A 85 -28.58 -1.25 27.59
C LYS A 85 -28.05 -0.15 26.63
N PRO A 86 -27.73 1.08 27.09
CA PRO A 86 -27.10 2.09 26.24
C PRO A 86 -25.76 1.62 25.64
N ALA A 87 -24.89 1.02 26.44
CA ALA A 87 -23.59 0.51 25.97
C ALA A 87 -23.75 -0.63 24.96
N GLU A 88 -24.68 -1.58 25.21
CA GLU A 88 -25.02 -2.61 24.24
C GLU A 88 -25.52 -2.03 22.91
N ASN A 89 -26.43 -1.07 22.96
CA ASN A 89 -26.96 -0.41 21.76
C ASN A 89 -25.84 0.32 20.98
N ILE A 90 -24.92 0.99 21.65
CA ILE A 90 -23.78 1.65 21.03
C ILE A 90 -22.96 0.59 20.28
N ARG A 91 -22.55 -0.51 20.93
CA ARG A 91 -21.73 -1.56 20.32
C ARG A 91 -22.44 -2.29 19.17
N ALA A 92 -23.76 -2.45 19.26
CA ALA A 92 -24.55 -3.11 18.22
C ALA A 92 -24.75 -2.24 16.96
N ASN A 93 -24.82 -0.91 17.13
CA ASN A 93 -25.24 -0.01 16.06
C ASN A 93 -24.12 0.91 15.53
N LEU A 94 -22.98 1.00 16.22
CA LEU A 94 -21.85 1.78 15.80
C LEU A 94 -20.64 0.90 15.58
N LYS A 95 -19.94 1.19 14.49
CA LYS A 95 -18.65 0.57 14.16
C LYS A 95 -17.72 1.64 13.60
N LEU A 96 -16.46 1.58 13.94
CA LEU A 96 -15.43 2.35 13.27
C LEU A 96 -15.13 1.66 11.93
N GLY A 97 -15.14 2.39 10.83
CA GLY A 97 -14.75 1.83 9.54
C GLY A 97 -13.32 1.29 9.61
N ALA A 98 -13.12 0.09 9.06
CA ALA A 98 -11.82 -0.59 9.04
C ALA A 98 -11.65 -1.34 7.73
N TYR A 99 -10.39 -1.51 7.32
CA TYR A 99 -10.01 -2.26 6.14
C TYR A 99 -9.06 -3.41 6.50
N PRO A 100 -9.18 -4.56 5.83
CA PRO A 100 -8.25 -5.67 6.05
C PRO A 100 -6.84 -5.30 5.65
N VAL A 101 -5.87 -5.77 6.41
CA VAL A 101 -4.44 -5.52 6.19
C VAL A 101 -3.66 -6.82 6.21
N ILE A 102 -2.62 -6.88 5.40
CA ILE A 102 -1.64 -7.96 5.33
C ILE A 102 -0.25 -7.35 5.37
N GLU A 103 0.63 -7.93 6.17
CA GLU A 103 2.07 -7.62 6.15
C GLU A 103 2.80 -8.69 5.34
N PHE A 104 3.54 -8.26 4.32
CA PHE A 104 4.29 -9.15 3.46
C PHE A 104 5.60 -8.51 3.00
N ASN A 105 6.71 -9.22 3.20
CA ASN A 105 8.07 -8.79 2.80
C ASN A 105 8.43 -7.35 3.21
N GLY A 106 8.01 -6.95 4.42
CA GLY A 106 8.30 -5.63 4.98
C GLY A 106 7.43 -4.49 4.44
N LEU A 107 6.38 -4.81 3.70
CA LEU A 107 5.32 -3.89 3.26
C LEU A 107 4.00 -4.26 3.92
N VAL A 108 3.16 -3.26 4.14
CA VAL A 108 1.77 -3.44 4.58
C VAL A 108 0.85 -3.10 3.42
N PHE A 109 -0.07 -4.02 3.14
CA PHE A 109 -1.09 -3.90 2.09
C PHE A 109 -2.48 -3.85 2.71
N THR A 110 -3.39 -3.18 2.03
CA THR A 110 -4.82 -3.17 2.39
C THR A 110 -5.69 -3.46 1.18
N TYR A 111 -6.85 -4.07 1.43
CA TYR A 111 -7.92 -4.20 0.45
C TYR A 111 -9.05 -3.23 0.82
N MET A 112 -9.48 -2.42 -0.16
CA MET A 112 -10.47 -1.35 0.05
C MET A 112 -11.76 -1.56 -0.77
N GLY A 113 -12.00 -2.76 -1.23
CA GLY A 113 -13.24 -3.15 -1.92
C GLY A 113 -14.29 -3.73 -0.96
N PRO A 114 -15.38 -4.31 -1.52
CA PRO A 114 -16.42 -4.96 -0.73
C PRO A 114 -15.85 -6.06 0.16
N PRO A 115 -16.25 -6.14 1.45
CA PRO A 115 -15.66 -7.09 2.40
C PRO A 115 -15.92 -8.56 2.07
N ASP A 116 -16.95 -8.86 1.29
CA ASP A 116 -17.32 -10.22 0.83
C ASP A 116 -16.58 -10.62 -0.46
N GLU A 117 -15.81 -9.70 -1.06
CA GLU A 117 -15.09 -9.90 -2.31
C GLU A 117 -13.57 -9.79 -2.13
N ILE A 118 -13.06 -10.02 -0.93
CA ILE A 118 -11.62 -9.94 -0.65
C ILE A 118 -10.89 -10.98 -1.49
N PRO A 119 -10.06 -10.57 -2.48
CA PRO A 119 -9.31 -11.52 -3.28
C PRO A 119 -8.14 -12.11 -2.47
N GLU A 120 -7.69 -13.28 -2.87
CA GLU A 120 -6.42 -13.78 -2.36
C GLU A 120 -5.30 -12.76 -2.59
N PHE A 121 -4.37 -12.70 -1.65
CA PHE A 121 -3.18 -11.86 -1.82
C PHE A 121 -2.31 -12.43 -2.95
N PRO A 122 -1.93 -11.62 -3.96
CA PRO A 122 -1.24 -12.13 -5.14
C PRO A 122 0.14 -12.69 -4.77
N GLN A 123 0.42 -13.88 -5.28
CA GLN A 123 1.69 -14.59 -5.10
C GLN A 123 2.48 -14.50 -6.39
N TYR A 124 3.29 -13.45 -6.56
CA TYR A 124 4.16 -13.32 -7.73
C TYR A 124 5.43 -14.18 -7.55
N ASP A 125 5.88 -14.82 -8.60
CA ASP A 125 7.07 -15.69 -8.60
C ASP A 125 8.33 -14.95 -8.15
N SER A 126 8.46 -13.68 -8.51
CA SER A 126 9.53 -12.79 -8.06
C SER A 126 9.64 -12.68 -6.52
N PHE A 127 8.55 -12.89 -5.79
CA PHE A 127 8.55 -12.86 -4.32
C PHE A 127 9.22 -14.09 -3.69
N PHE A 128 9.34 -15.18 -4.43
CA PHE A 128 9.81 -16.47 -3.93
C PHE A 128 11.10 -16.95 -4.61
N THR A 129 11.75 -16.10 -5.41
CA THR A 129 13.00 -16.44 -6.07
C THR A 129 14.08 -16.75 -5.01
N SER A 130 14.66 -17.95 -5.07
CA SER A 130 15.69 -18.39 -4.15
C SER A 130 16.98 -17.58 -4.31
N GLY A 131 17.67 -17.33 -3.20
CA GLY A 131 18.98 -16.66 -3.20
C GLY A 131 18.92 -15.12 -3.32
N ILE A 132 17.74 -14.52 -3.35
CA ILE A 132 17.57 -13.06 -3.31
C ILE A 132 17.10 -12.58 -1.93
N THR A 133 17.49 -11.36 -1.58
CA THR A 133 16.98 -10.65 -0.41
C THR A 133 16.18 -9.44 -0.89
N MET A 134 14.89 -9.41 -0.56
CA MET A 134 14.05 -8.26 -0.85
C MET A 134 14.23 -7.19 0.21
N ARG A 135 14.43 -5.95 -0.22
CA ARG A 135 14.49 -4.78 0.66
C ARG A 135 13.44 -3.78 0.22
N PRO A 136 12.33 -3.66 0.95
CA PRO A 136 11.29 -2.72 0.60
C PRO A 136 11.77 -1.27 0.83
N TYR A 137 11.36 -0.38 -0.06
CA TYR A 137 11.55 1.06 0.09
C TYR A 137 10.34 1.78 -0.49
N ARG A 138 10.18 3.06 -0.14
CA ARG A 138 9.09 3.91 -0.61
C ARG A 138 9.65 5.20 -1.21
N ILE A 139 9.09 5.58 -2.36
CA ILE A 139 9.29 6.89 -2.98
C ILE A 139 7.93 7.54 -3.13
N ASN A 140 7.78 8.78 -2.68
CA ASN A 140 6.56 9.56 -2.85
C ASN A 140 6.72 10.50 -4.05
N TYR A 141 5.77 10.42 -4.98
CA TYR A 141 5.66 11.33 -6.11
C TYR A 141 4.41 12.21 -5.93
N ASN A 142 4.56 13.52 -6.15
CA ASN A 142 3.44 14.47 -6.11
C ASN A 142 2.70 14.51 -7.44
N CYS A 143 2.24 13.35 -7.92
CA CYS A 143 1.50 13.22 -9.16
C CYS A 143 0.45 12.10 -9.05
N ASN A 144 -0.43 12.01 -10.03
CA ASN A 144 -1.36 10.90 -10.14
C ASN A 144 -0.59 9.58 -10.37
N TRP A 145 -1.04 8.50 -9.74
CA TRP A 145 -0.41 7.17 -9.85
C TRP A 145 -0.28 6.66 -11.30
N LEU A 146 -1.24 7.01 -12.17
CA LEU A 146 -1.21 6.61 -13.58
C LEU A 146 0.00 7.21 -14.31
N GLN A 147 0.44 8.41 -13.95
CA GLN A 147 1.65 9.02 -14.51
C GLN A 147 2.92 8.21 -14.19
N VAL A 148 2.95 7.60 -13.02
CA VAL A 148 4.07 6.72 -12.63
C VAL A 148 4.06 5.44 -13.47
N LEU A 149 2.89 4.83 -13.67
CA LEU A 149 2.75 3.63 -14.50
C LEU A 149 3.06 3.91 -15.98
N ASP A 150 2.59 5.04 -16.50
CA ASP A 150 2.90 5.49 -17.87
C ASP A 150 4.42 5.61 -18.07
N ALA A 151 5.11 6.27 -17.13
CA ALA A 151 6.56 6.42 -17.18
C ALA A 151 7.32 5.08 -17.13
N ILE A 152 6.81 4.08 -16.42
CA ILE A 152 7.44 2.75 -16.35
C ILE A 152 7.35 2.03 -17.70
N MET A 153 6.26 2.20 -18.43
CA MET A 153 6.02 1.56 -19.71
C MET A 153 6.66 2.32 -20.90
N ASP A 154 7.13 3.57 -20.68
CA ASP A 154 7.84 4.34 -21.67
C ASP A 154 9.37 4.14 -21.58
N PRO A 155 10.01 3.41 -22.49
CA PRO A 155 11.46 3.26 -22.50
C PRO A 155 12.19 4.41 -23.18
N ILE A 156 11.49 5.29 -23.94
CA ILE A 156 12.14 6.32 -24.75
C ILE A 156 12.70 7.44 -23.89
N HIS A 157 12.01 7.81 -22.80
CA HIS A 157 12.52 8.83 -21.88
C HIS A 157 13.88 8.44 -21.29
N THR A 158 14.19 7.15 -21.15
CA THR A 158 15.49 6.70 -20.63
C THR A 158 16.64 7.12 -21.54
N SER A 159 16.42 7.11 -22.86
CA SER A 159 17.43 7.49 -23.86
C SER A 159 17.74 8.99 -23.83
N PHE A 160 16.80 9.83 -23.42
CA PHE A 160 17.00 11.28 -23.34
C PHE A 160 17.22 11.74 -21.90
N LEU A 161 16.24 11.57 -21.03
CA LEU A 161 16.28 12.08 -19.67
C LEU A 161 17.44 11.47 -18.87
N HIS A 162 17.56 10.14 -18.88
CA HIS A 162 18.53 9.43 -18.07
C HIS A 162 19.90 9.20 -18.74
N SER A 163 20.08 9.65 -19.97
CA SER A 163 21.35 9.48 -20.68
C SER A 163 21.87 10.80 -21.25
N LYS A 164 21.07 11.50 -22.06
CA LYS A 164 21.55 12.70 -22.80
C LYS A 164 21.43 13.99 -21.98
N ILE A 165 20.39 14.12 -21.15
CA ILE A 165 20.12 15.36 -20.39
C ILE A 165 20.74 15.30 -19.00
N SER A 166 20.44 14.27 -18.24
CA SER A 166 20.92 14.13 -16.84
C SER A 166 22.28 13.43 -16.73
N ARG A 167 22.99 13.24 -17.82
CA ARG A 167 24.14 12.33 -17.98
C ARG A 167 23.74 10.87 -17.76
N THR A 168 24.64 9.94 -18.11
CA THR A 168 24.38 8.50 -18.00
C THR A 168 24.15 8.09 -16.55
N GLN A 169 22.90 7.83 -16.20
CA GLN A 169 22.50 7.36 -14.86
C GLN A 169 22.51 5.84 -14.75
N PHE A 170 22.45 5.14 -15.89
CA PHE A 170 22.46 3.70 -16.03
C PHE A 170 23.58 3.26 -16.97
N SER A 171 23.46 2.09 -17.59
CA SER A 171 24.41 1.66 -18.62
C SER A 171 24.24 2.49 -19.91
N GLU A 172 25.33 2.66 -20.68
CA GLU A 172 25.31 3.38 -21.95
C GLU A 172 24.29 2.81 -22.95
N GLY A 173 24.05 1.51 -22.89
CA GLY A 173 23.06 0.84 -23.73
C GLY A 173 21.63 1.34 -23.53
N LEU A 174 21.28 1.91 -22.38
CA LEU A 174 19.98 2.56 -22.16
C LEU A 174 19.85 3.89 -22.90
N GLY A 175 20.94 4.50 -23.33
CA GLY A 175 20.96 5.71 -24.16
C GLY A 175 20.54 5.48 -25.61
N GLU A 176 20.59 4.24 -26.10
CA GLU A 176 20.16 3.91 -27.45
C GLU A 176 18.63 3.85 -27.54
N ILE A 177 18.10 4.42 -28.63
CA ILE A 177 16.65 4.34 -28.91
C ILE A 177 16.34 2.93 -29.40
N GLY A 178 15.47 2.23 -28.69
CA GLY A 178 15.07 0.89 -29.02
C GLY A 178 13.74 0.81 -29.78
N VAL A 179 13.42 -0.40 -30.22
CA VAL A 179 12.10 -0.76 -30.73
C VAL A 179 11.24 -1.21 -29.58
N LEU A 180 10.11 -0.54 -29.37
CA LEU A 180 9.12 -0.89 -28.35
C LEU A 180 8.00 -1.71 -28.99
N GLU A 181 7.69 -2.83 -28.39
CA GLU A 181 6.51 -3.64 -28.70
C GLU A 181 5.71 -3.85 -27.40
N ILE A 182 4.39 -3.71 -27.48
CA ILE A 182 3.48 -3.90 -26.34
C ILE A 182 2.53 -5.04 -26.65
N PHE A 183 2.42 -5.98 -25.73
CA PHE A 183 1.55 -7.15 -25.80
C PHE A 183 0.54 -7.10 -24.67
N GLU A 184 -0.75 -7.18 -24.99
CA GLU A 184 -1.83 -7.25 -24.02
C GLU A 184 -2.18 -8.70 -23.70
N ARG A 185 -2.35 -9.00 -22.39
CA ARG A 185 -2.77 -10.32 -21.91
C ARG A 185 -3.75 -10.15 -20.73
N GLY A 186 -5.02 -9.92 -21.06
CA GLY A 186 -6.05 -9.67 -20.05
C GLY A 186 -5.78 -8.39 -19.23
N ILE A 187 -5.40 -8.56 -17.96
CA ILE A 187 -5.04 -7.42 -17.08
C ILE A 187 -3.53 -7.10 -17.10
N GLN A 188 -2.75 -7.78 -17.96
CA GLN A 188 -1.30 -7.63 -18.06
C GLN A 188 -0.91 -6.94 -19.36
N PHE A 189 0.11 -6.08 -19.24
CA PHE A 189 0.79 -5.48 -20.37
C PHE A 189 2.27 -5.85 -20.30
N LEU A 190 2.80 -6.41 -21.38
CA LEU A 190 4.22 -6.70 -21.54
C LEU A 190 4.81 -5.68 -22.51
N GLY A 191 5.73 -4.86 -22.06
CA GLY A 191 6.51 -3.97 -22.90
C GLY A 191 7.87 -4.60 -23.18
N SER A 192 8.18 -4.92 -24.43
CA SER A 192 9.51 -5.36 -24.87
C SER A 192 10.23 -4.20 -25.54
N ASN A 193 11.40 -3.84 -25.05
CA ASN A 193 12.24 -2.85 -25.66
C ASN A 193 13.56 -3.48 -26.13
N THR A 194 13.76 -3.54 -27.44
CA THR A 194 14.93 -4.15 -28.09
C THR A 194 15.86 -3.08 -28.61
N ARG A 195 17.13 -3.10 -28.19
CA ARG A 195 18.19 -2.17 -28.58
C ARG A 195 19.38 -2.93 -29.14
N ARG A 196 20.03 -2.34 -30.14
CA ARG A 196 21.36 -2.80 -30.58
C ARG A 196 22.43 -1.93 -29.95
N VAL A 197 23.31 -2.57 -29.19
CA VAL A 197 24.43 -1.90 -28.52
C VAL A 197 25.71 -2.60 -28.98
N ASN A 198 26.46 -1.97 -29.87
CA ASN A 198 27.62 -2.55 -30.57
C ASN A 198 27.24 -3.87 -31.28
N GLU A 199 27.91 -4.95 -30.92
CA GLU A 199 27.69 -6.30 -31.47
C GLU A 199 26.53 -7.07 -30.80
N HIS A 200 25.92 -6.48 -29.75
CA HIS A 200 24.93 -7.15 -28.96
C HIS A 200 23.51 -6.60 -29.19
N VAL A 201 22.53 -7.48 -29.05
CA VAL A 201 21.13 -7.09 -28.95
C VAL A 201 20.74 -7.19 -27.47
N TRP A 202 20.25 -6.07 -26.95
CA TRP A 202 19.78 -5.96 -25.59
C TRP A 202 18.27 -5.83 -25.57
N VAL A 203 17.61 -6.74 -24.83
CA VAL A 203 16.16 -6.76 -24.69
C VAL A 203 15.83 -6.52 -23.22
N ARG A 204 14.97 -5.54 -22.95
CA ARG A 204 14.35 -5.33 -21.65
C ARG A 204 12.86 -5.59 -21.77
N VAL A 205 12.35 -6.41 -20.86
CA VAL A 205 10.91 -6.66 -20.74
C VAL A 205 10.40 -6.01 -19.46
N ASN A 206 9.40 -5.17 -19.58
CA ASN A 206 8.66 -4.62 -18.46
C ASN A 206 7.28 -5.25 -18.43
N GLU A 207 6.86 -5.71 -17.29
CA GLU A 207 5.51 -6.22 -17.07
C GLU A 207 4.73 -5.26 -16.19
N LEU A 208 3.52 -4.92 -16.62
CA LEU A 208 2.56 -4.16 -15.84
C LEU A 208 1.33 -5.04 -15.61
N ILE A 209 1.04 -5.30 -14.35
CA ILE A 209 -0.17 -5.99 -13.91
C ILE A 209 -1.08 -4.95 -13.26
N LEU A 210 -2.22 -4.68 -13.91
CA LEU A 210 -3.15 -3.68 -13.41
C LEU A 210 -3.74 -4.08 -12.05
N PRO A 211 -3.97 -3.12 -11.16
CA PRO A 211 -3.78 -1.67 -11.37
C PRO A 211 -2.43 -1.14 -10.88
N ASN A 212 -1.62 -1.89 -10.14
CA ASN A 212 -0.60 -1.27 -9.30
C ASN A 212 0.68 -2.09 -9.11
N PHE A 213 0.94 -3.08 -9.93
CA PHE A 213 2.17 -3.88 -9.85
C PHE A 213 2.95 -3.83 -11.17
N THR A 214 4.26 -3.61 -11.07
CA THR A 214 5.17 -3.69 -12.21
C THR A 214 6.44 -4.45 -11.82
N GLN A 215 7.03 -5.13 -12.81
CA GLN A 215 8.37 -5.73 -12.70
C GLN A 215 9.13 -5.61 -14.03
N ALA A 216 10.49 -5.69 -13.96
CA ALA A 216 11.37 -5.56 -15.12
C ALA A 216 12.69 -6.33 -14.93
#